data_31b0d646bac7ed5ff7e8c63f07c8d494
#
_entry.id   31b0d646bac7ed5ff7e8c63f07c8d494
#
_cell.length_a   1.000
_cell.length_b   1.000
_cell.length_c   1.000
_cell.angle_alpha   90.00
_cell.angle_beta   90.00
_cell.angle_gamma   90.00
#
_symmetry.space_group_name_H-M   'P 1'
#
loop_
_entity.id
_entity.type
_entity.pdbx_description
1 polymer ?
#
loop_
_entity_poly.entity_id
_entity_poly.type
_entity_poly.pdbx_seq_one_letter_code
_entity_poly.pdbx_strand_id
1 'polypeptide(L)'
;SVEERRLVAETVVRHAAGRVPVFVHVGAWNLRDTVELAKHAAEIGADGIAVVTPAFFSVRDQGLVDYFTTVAKSVPQDFPVYLYAIPQCAVNDISPKAAEECSRLCPNIVGIKYSYPDMTRIQQMLRINGGQFSVLVGPDHLFAAVSAMGGDGVVSGNAQIIPAYYKKIWQLLQEKNYEEAA
;
A
#
# COMPACT_ATOMS: atom_id res chain seq x y z
N SER A 1 -3.57 -20.11 5.77
CA SER A 1 -4.54 -19.86 6.85
C SER A 1 -4.30 -18.51 7.50
N VAL A 2 -5.23 -18.06 8.34
CA VAL A 2 -5.08 -16.86 9.18
C VAL A 2 -3.93 -17.05 10.17
N GLU A 3 -3.84 -18.22 10.77
CA GLU A 3 -2.81 -18.60 11.75
C GLU A 3 -1.40 -18.54 11.17
N GLU A 4 -1.19 -19.06 9.96
CA GLU A 4 0.10 -18.98 9.27
C GLU A 4 0.50 -17.54 8.96
N ARG A 5 -0.46 -16.72 8.53
CA ARG A 5 -0.24 -15.29 8.26
C ARG A 5 0.15 -14.52 9.52
N ARG A 6 -0.49 -14.82 10.65
CA ARG A 6 -0.14 -14.28 11.96
C ARG A 6 1.28 -14.65 12.35
N LEU A 7 1.62 -15.94 12.26
CA LEU A 7 2.96 -16.43 12.57
C LEU A 7 4.05 -15.77 11.72
N VAL A 8 3.79 -15.61 10.42
CA VAL A 8 4.72 -14.91 9.51
C VAL A 8 4.88 -13.44 9.92
N ALA A 9 3.78 -12.71 10.18
CA ALA A 9 3.83 -11.32 10.60
C ALA A 9 4.62 -11.14 11.90
N GLU A 10 4.32 -11.93 12.94
CA GLU A 10 5.06 -11.94 14.21
C GLU A 10 6.55 -12.19 14.02
N THR A 11 6.88 -13.17 13.16
CA THR A 11 8.27 -13.53 12.89
C THR A 11 9.01 -12.38 12.21
N VAL A 12 8.39 -11.73 11.23
CA VAL A 12 9.00 -10.61 10.49
C VAL A 12 9.18 -9.39 11.41
N VAL A 13 8.15 -8.99 12.17
CA VAL A 13 8.23 -7.86 13.10
C VAL A 13 9.34 -8.10 14.14
N ARG A 14 9.34 -9.27 14.77
CA ARG A 14 10.39 -9.64 15.74
C ARG A 14 11.78 -9.64 15.12
N HIS A 15 11.93 -10.17 13.91
CA HIS A 15 13.23 -10.24 13.25
C HIS A 15 13.70 -8.86 12.74
N ALA A 16 12.80 -8.01 12.28
CA ALA A 16 13.11 -6.64 11.90
C ALA A 16 13.65 -5.85 13.10
N ALA A 17 13.10 -6.08 14.30
CA ALA A 17 13.58 -5.50 15.55
C ALA A 17 13.78 -3.97 15.48
N GLY A 18 12.88 -3.25 14.81
CA GLY A 18 12.92 -1.80 14.62
C GLY A 18 14.00 -1.28 13.66
N ARG A 19 14.75 -2.15 12.99
CA ARG A 19 15.78 -1.74 12.02
C ARG A 19 15.21 -1.12 10.75
N VAL A 20 14.02 -1.54 10.37
CA VAL A 20 13.24 -1.03 9.23
C VAL A 20 11.76 -1.07 9.57
N PRO A 21 10.93 -0.18 9.01
CA PRO A 21 9.48 -0.26 9.16
C PRO A 21 8.93 -1.54 8.54
N VAL A 22 7.94 -2.15 9.21
CA VAL A 22 7.26 -3.36 8.75
C VAL A 22 5.79 -3.06 8.50
N PHE A 23 5.36 -3.12 7.25
CA PHE A 23 3.97 -3.04 6.85
C PHE A 23 3.43 -4.43 6.52
N VAL A 24 2.36 -4.84 7.20
CA VAL A 24 1.75 -6.16 7.02
C VAL A 24 0.59 -6.08 6.04
N HIS A 25 0.60 -6.90 4.98
CA HIS A 25 -0.56 -7.05 4.11
C HIS A 25 -1.62 -7.90 4.81
N VAL A 26 -2.80 -7.34 5.05
CA VAL A 26 -3.87 -7.99 5.84
C VAL A 26 -5.10 -8.40 5.02
N GLY A 27 -5.18 -8.01 3.74
CA GLY A 27 -6.30 -8.38 2.89
C GLY A 27 -6.53 -9.90 2.83
N ALA A 28 -7.76 -10.33 3.01
CA ALA A 28 -8.21 -11.72 2.98
C ALA A 28 -9.47 -11.86 2.10
N TRP A 29 -9.95 -13.10 1.90
CA TRP A 29 -11.14 -13.36 1.10
C TRP A 29 -12.43 -12.76 1.70
N ASN A 30 -12.46 -12.56 3.00
CA ASN A 30 -13.60 -11.98 3.69
C ASN A 30 -13.16 -10.85 4.62
N LEU A 31 -14.10 -9.95 4.90
CA LEU A 31 -13.84 -8.77 5.72
C LEU A 31 -13.50 -9.13 7.19
N ARG A 32 -14.11 -10.18 7.74
CA ARG A 32 -13.85 -10.61 9.12
C ARG A 32 -12.39 -10.97 9.32
N ASP A 33 -11.84 -11.81 8.47
CA ASP A 33 -10.44 -12.25 8.56
C ASP A 33 -9.48 -11.09 8.27
N THR A 34 -9.85 -10.18 7.36
CA THR A 34 -9.09 -8.94 7.10
C THR A 34 -9.01 -8.07 8.37
N VAL A 35 -10.12 -7.86 9.05
CA VAL A 35 -10.18 -7.08 10.31
C VAL A 35 -9.41 -7.79 11.43
N GLU A 36 -9.51 -9.11 11.53
CA GLU A 36 -8.75 -9.89 12.51
C GLU A 36 -7.24 -9.73 12.30
N LEU A 37 -6.77 -9.87 11.05
CA LEU A 37 -5.37 -9.70 10.71
C LEU A 37 -4.89 -8.25 10.89
N ALA A 38 -5.74 -7.25 10.65
CA ALA A 38 -5.41 -5.86 10.87
C ALA A 38 -5.18 -5.55 12.36
N LYS A 39 -6.08 -6.01 13.22
CA LYS A 39 -5.94 -5.88 14.68
C LYS A 39 -4.68 -6.58 15.18
N HIS A 40 -4.44 -7.82 14.73
CA HIS A 40 -3.25 -8.56 15.08
C HIS A 40 -1.96 -7.84 14.67
N ALA A 41 -1.91 -7.24 13.46
CA ALA A 41 -0.74 -6.48 13.01
C ALA A 41 -0.44 -5.29 13.95
N ALA A 42 -1.46 -4.58 14.41
CA ALA A 42 -1.29 -3.50 15.38
C ALA A 42 -0.84 -4.03 16.76
N GLU A 43 -1.41 -5.14 17.24
CA GLU A 43 -1.06 -5.76 18.53
C GLU A 43 0.39 -6.23 18.59
N ILE A 44 0.94 -6.76 17.49
CA ILE A 44 2.34 -7.24 17.44
C ILE A 44 3.36 -6.13 17.20
N GLY A 45 2.92 -4.88 17.06
CA GLY A 45 3.81 -3.72 16.87
C GLY A 45 4.34 -3.59 15.45
N ALA A 46 3.59 -3.98 14.43
CA ALA A 46 3.87 -3.58 13.06
C ALA A 46 3.75 -2.05 12.91
N ASP A 47 4.44 -1.46 11.93
CA ASP A 47 4.43 -0.01 11.69
C ASP A 47 3.24 0.45 10.84
N GLY A 48 2.47 -0.49 10.29
CA GLY A 48 1.25 -0.23 9.53
C GLY A 48 0.77 -1.47 8.77
N ILE A 49 -0.30 -1.27 8.02
CA ILE A 49 -0.90 -2.33 7.20
C ILE A 49 -1.15 -1.88 5.76
N ALA A 50 -1.20 -2.86 4.86
CA ALA A 50 -1.72 -2.68 3.51
C ALA A 50 -2.92 -3.61 3.28
N VAL A 51 -3.95 -3.10 2.61
CA VAL A 51 -5.21 -3.81 2.39
C VAL A 51 -5.53 -3.83 0.91
N VAL A 52 -5.52 -5.01 0.29
CA VAL A 52 -5.93 -5.18 -1.11
C VAL A 52 -7.45 -5.03 -1.25
N THR A 53 -7.90 -4.56 -2.41
CA THR A 53 -9.33 -4.57 -2.76
C THR A 53 -9.94 -5.95 -2.59
N PRO A 54 -11.26 -6.04 -2.25
CA PRO A 54 -11.98 -7.31 -2.34
C PRO A 54 -11.76 -7.95 -3.71
N ALA A 55 -11.60 -9.27 -3.75
CA ALA A 55 -11.36 -10.02 -4.97
C ALA A 55 -12.60 -10.78 -5.42
N PHE A 56 -12.58 -11.25 -6.67
CA PHE A 56 -13.55 -12.11 -7.31
C PHE A 56 -14.83 -11.42 -7.78
N PHE A 57 -15.54 -10.68 -6.92
CA PHE A 57 -16.75 -9.94 -7.32
C PHE A 57 -16.42 -8.46 -7.57
N SER A 58 -17.02 -7.89 -8.61
CA SER A 58 -16.94 -6.45 -8.86
C SER A 58 -17.71 -5.68 -7.79
N VAL A 59 -17.07 -4.67 -7.22
CA VAL A 59 -17.59 -3.82 -6.16
C VAL A 59 -17.59 -2.36 -6.63
N ARG A 60 -18.68 -1.63 -6.38
CA ARG A 60 -18.77 -0.21 -6.69
C ARG A 60 -17.90 0.61 -5.72
N ASP A 61 -17.51 1.82 -6.11
CA ASP A 61 -16.70 2.75 -5.30
C ASP A 61 -17.21 2.87 -3.86
N GLN A 62 -18.52 3.03 -3.64
CA GLN A 62 -19.07 3.10 -2.29
C GLN A 62 -18.80 1.85 -1.45
N GLY A 63 -18.94 0.67 -2.05
CA GLY A 63 -18.62 -0.59 -1.36
C GLY A 63 -17.12 -0.73 -1.05
N LEU A 64 -16.23 -0.19 -1.91
CA LEU A 64 -14.80 -0.12 -1.63
C LEU A 64 -14.51 0.85 -0.47
N VAL A 65 -15.14 2.01 -0.47
CA VAL A 65 -15.03 2.98 0.63
C VAL A 65 -15.50 2.36 1.95
N ASP A 66 -16.65 1.69 1.96
CA ASP A 66 -17.19 1.02 3.15
C ASP A 66 -16.23 -0.08 3.66
N TYR A 67 -15.68 -0.87 2.74
CA TYR A 67 -14.70 -1.92 3.06
C TYR A 67 -13.44 -1.35 3.72
N PHE A 68 -12.78 -0.41 3.06
CA PHE A 68 -11.51 0.15 3.55
C PHE A 68 -11.69 0.92 4.85
N THR A 69 -12.75 1.72 4.97
CA THR A 69 -13.02 2.48 6.20
C THR A 69 -13.38 1.56 7.37
N THR A 70 -14.04 0.41 7.11
CA THR A 70 -14.29 -0.59 8.14
C THR A 70 -12.99 -1.18 8.67
N VAL A 71 -12.05 -1.51 7.79
CA VAL A 71 -10.73 -2.02 8.21
C VAL A 71 -9.94 -0.94 8.94
N ALA A 72 -9.87 0.28 8.40
CA ALA A 72 -9.11 1.38 9.00
C ALA A 72 -9.63 1.78 10.38
N LYS A 73 -10.94 1.70 10.61
CA LYS A 73 -11.56 1.95 11.93
C LYS A 73 -11.36 0.82 12.94
N SER A 74 -10.90 -0.35 12.51
CA SER A 74 -10.66 -1.49 13.38
C SER A 74 -9.30 -1.47 14.08
N VAL A 75 -8.44 -0.53 13.70
CA VAL A 75 -7.09 -0.32 14.26
C VAL A 75 -6.99 1.09 14.88
N PRO A 76 -5.94 1.40 15.67
CA PRO A 76 -5.75 2.74 16.23
C PRO A 76 -5.72 3.84 15.15
N GLN A 77 -6.18 5.05 15.52
CA GLN A 77 -6.29 6.18 14.58
C GLN A 77 -4.94 6.71 14.08
N ASP A 78 -3.88 6.42 14.77
CA ASP A 78 -2.49 6.76 14.41
C ASP A 78 -1.75 5.61 13.72
N PHE A 79 -2.42 4.47 13.53
CA PHE A 79 -1.84 3.31 12.87
C PHE A 79 -2.01 3.39 11.35
N PRO A 80 -0.92 3.53 10.54
CA PRO A 80 -1.00 3.78 9.12
C PRO A 80 -1.62 2.63 8.33
N VAL A 81 -2.54 2.97 7.41
CA VAL A 81 -3.20 2.06 6.50
C VAL A 81 -2.94 2.47 5.06
N TYR A 82 -2.39 1.57 4.26
CA TYR A 82 -2.27 1.73 2.81
C TYR A 82 -3.37 0.94 2.09
N LEU A 83 -4.05 1.61 1.18
CA LEU A 83 -4.88 0.95 0.18
C LEU A 83 -3.98 0.13 -0.77
N TYR A 84 -4.49 -0.97 -1.31
CA TYR A 84 -3.75 -1.70 -2.32
C TYR A 84 -4.65 -2.07 -3.49
N ALA A 85 -4.31 -1.60 -4.68
CA ALA A 85 -4.99 -1.93 -5.93
C ALA A 85 -4.08 -2.75 -6.84
N ILE A 86 -4.60 -3.90 -7.28
CA ILE A 86 -4.00 -4.80 -8.28
C ILE A 86 -5.13 -5.41 -9.14
N PRO A 87 -5.78 -4.60 -9.99
CA PRO A 87 -7.02 -4.98 -10.66
C PRO A 87 -6.89 -6.20 -11.57
N GLN A 88 -5.72 -6.43 -12.16
CA GLN A 88 -5.46 -7.63 -12.98
C GLN A 88 -5.53 -8.94 -12.17
N CYS A 89 -5.43 -8.88 -10.83
CA CYS A 89 -5.52 -10.05 -9.95
C CYS A 89 -6.81 -10.03 -9.10
N ALA A 90 -7.23 -8.85 -8.64
CA ALA A 90 -8.32 -8.69 -7.69
C ALA A 90 -9.65 -8.28 -8.36
N VAL A 91 -9.67 -8.00 -9.67
CA VAL A 91 -10.84 -7.51 -10.43
C VAL A 91 -11.18 -6.05 -10.13
N ASN A 92 -11.12 -5.64 -8.86
CA ASN A 92 -11.49 -4.30 -8.44
C ASN A 92 -10.30 -3.34 -8.51
N ASP A 93 -10.55 -2.17 -9.06
CA ASP A 93 -9.63 -1.03 -9.03
C ASP A 93 -10.18 0.05 -8.09
N ILE A 94 -9.30 0.91 -7.60
CA ILE A 94 -9.66 2.03 -6.73
C ILE A 94 -9.62 3.31 -7.55
N SER A 95 -10.77 3.99 -7.70
CA SER A 95 -10.79 5.31 -8.32
C SER A 95 -10.11 6.36 -7.44
N PRO A 96 -9.49 7.40 -8.01
CA PRO A 96 -8.92 8.50 -7.21
C PRO A 96 -9.95 9.13 -6.26
N LYS A 97 -11.21 9.23 -6.69
CA LYS A 97 -12.31 9.73 -5.87
C LYS A 97 -12.60 8.81 -4.66
N ALA A 98 -12.60 7.50 -4.86
CA ALA A 98 -12.79 6.55 -3.76
C ALA A 98 -11.60 6.59 -2.78
N ALA A 99 -10.36 6.70 -3.28
CA ALA A 99 -9.18 6.83 -2.43
C ALA A 99 -9.20 8.12 -1.60
N GLU A 100 -9.56 9.25 -2.21
CA GLU A 100 -9.73 10.54 -1.53
C GLU A 100 -10.82 10.47 -0.44
N GLU A 101 -11.96 9.88 -0.74
CA GLU A 101 -13.04 9.70 0.22
C GLU A 101 -12.63 8.79 1.39
N CYS A 102 -11.88 7.71 1.12
CA CYS A 102 -11.33 6.85 2.17
C CYS A 102 -10.43 7.64 3.13
N SER A 103 -9.48 8.42 2.61
CA SER A 103 -8.55 9.19 3.43
C SER A 103 -9.25 10.35 4.19
N ARG A 104 -10.31 10.92 3.61
CA ARG A 104 -11.14 11.94 4.28
C ARG A 104 -11.93 11.37 5.46
N LEU A 105 -12.47 10.14 5.31
CA LEU A 105 -13.27 9.47 6.35
C LEU A 105 -12.41 8.82 7.44
N CYS A 106 -11.20 8.42 7.10
CA CYS A 106 -10.25 7.77 7.99
C CYS A 106 -8.84 8.35 7.76
N PRO A 107 -8.42 9.35 8.57
CA PRO A 107 -7.13 10.01 8.40
C PRO A 107 -5.90 9.09 8.52
N ASN A 108 -6.06 7.92 9.12
CA ASN A 108 -5.05 6.88 9.15
C ASN A 108 -4.90 6.12 7.82
N ILE A 109 -5.77 6.34 6.83
CA ILE A 109 -5.53 5.90 5.46
C ILE A 109 -4.60 6.93 4.80
N VAL A 110 -3.31 6.62 4.80
CA VAL A 110 -2.23 7.57 4.46
C VAL A 110 -1.76 7.47 3.02
N GLY A 111 -2.14 6.42 2.30
CA GLY A 111 -1.63 6.23 0.94
C GLY A 111 -2.17 4.99 0.23
N ILE A 112 -1.58 4.73 -0.92
CA ILE A 112 -1.93 3.58 -1.76
C ILE A 112 -0.67 2.93 -2.35
N LYS A 113 -0.67 1.58 -2.40
CA LYS A 113 0.14 0.83 -3.35
C LYS A 113 -0.69 0.58 -4.59
N TYR A 114 -0.25 1.09 -5.73
CA TYR A 114 -0.95 0.94 -7.00
C TYR A 114 -0.16 0.08 -7.98
N SER A 115 -0.66 -1.13 -8.25
CA SER A 115 0.03 -2.15 -9.05
C SER A 115 -0.59 -2.32 -10.45
N TYR A 116 -0.96 -1.19 -11.09
CA TYR A 116 -1.47 -1.15 -12.45
C TYR A 116 -0.84 0.03 -13.22
N PRO A 117 -0.50 -0.11 -14.51
CA PRO A 117 0.23 0.92 -15.25
C PRO A 117 -0.67 2.02 -15.82
N ASP A 118 -1.56 2.58 -15.00
CA ASP A 118 -2.37 3.75 -15.36
C ASP A 118 -1.73 5.03 -14.80
N MET A 119 -0.88 5.65 -15.61
CA MET A 119 -0.20 6.89 -15.24
C MET A 119 -1.15 8.05 -15.00
N THR A 120 -2.32 8.09 -15.66
CA THR A 120 -3.34 9.12 -15.44
C THR A 120 -3.92 9.02 -14.04
N ARG A 121 -4.27 7.81 -13.60
CA ARG A 121 -4.74 7.56 -12.24
C ARG A 121 -3.67 7.85 -11.20
N ILE A 122 -2.45 7.40 -11.43
CA ILE A 122 -1.31 7.67 -10.53
C ILE A 122 -1.16 9.19 -10.34
N GLN A 123 -1.18 9.96 -11.44
CA GLN A 123 -1.08 11.41 -11.38
C GLN A 123 -2.23 12.06 -10.59
N GLN A 124 -3.45 11.55 -10.71
CA GLN A 124 -4.59 12.01 -9.93
C GLN A 124 -4.44 11.69 -8.45
N MET A 125 -3.97 10.47 -8.11
CA MET A 125 -3.74 10.05 -6.73
C MET A 125 -2.64 10.87 -6.04
N LEU A 126 -1.59 11.26 -6.77
CA LEU A 126 -0.53 12.16 -6.28
C LEU A 126 -1.04 13.55 -5.85
N ARG A 127 -2.26 13.93 -6.22
CA ARG A 127 -2.87 15.24 -5.86
C ARG A 127 -3.81 15.15 -4.66
N ILE A 128 -4.15 13.95 -4.19
CA ILE A 128 -5.03 13.75 -3.04
C ILE A 128 -4.42 14.42 -1.81
N ASN A 129 -5.26 15.06 -1.00
CA ASN A 129 -4.86 15.79 0.21
C ASN A 129 -3.74 16.83 -0.05
N GLY A 130 -3.79 17.52 -1.20
CA GLY A 130 -2.77 18.51 -1.53
C GLY A 130 -1.38 17.91 -1.76
N GLY A 131 -1.30 16.64 -2.17
CA GLY A 131 -0.05 15.92 -2.42
C GLY A 131 0.54 15.22 -1.18
N GLN A 132 -0.22 15.10 -0.10
CA GLN A 132 0.21 14.41 1.12
C GLN A 132 -0.21 12.94 1.17
N PHE A 133 -1.00 12.48 0.19
CA PHE A 133 -1.38 11.07 0.09
C PHE A 133 -0.25 10.28 -0.56
N SER A 134 0.33 9.36 0.18
CA SER A 134 1.48 8.58 -0.29
C SER A 134 1.11 7.63 -1.44
N VAL A 135 1.89 7.66 -2.51
CA VAL A 135 1.67 6.80 -3.68
C VAL A 135 2.91 5.94 -3.93
N LEU A 136 2.75 4.64 -3.70
CA LEU A 136 3.74 3.62 -3.98
C LEU A 136 3.32 2.83 -5.22
N VAL A 137 4.24 2.59 -6.16
CA VAL A 137 3.93 1.77 -7.34
C VAL A 137 4.36 0.32 -7.18
N GLY A 138 3.61 -0.58 -7.82
CA GLY A 138 3.96 -2.00 -7.87
C GLY A 138 4.83 -2.36 -9.07
N PRO A 139 4.51 -1.88 -10.30
CA PRO A 139 5.28 -2.18 -11.50
C PRO A 139 6.66 -1.50 -11.49
N ASP A 140 7.72 -2.29 -11.59
CA ASP A 140 9.11 -1.81 -11.51
C ASP A 140 9.46 -0.77 -12.58
N HIS A 141 8.99 -0.98 -13.81
CA HIS A 141 9.23 -0.07 -14.93
C HIS A 141 8.61 1.33 -14.78
N LEU A 142 7.72 1.51 -13.80
CA LEU A 142 7.15 2.83 -13.49
C LEU A 142 7.90 3.54 -12.36
N PHE A 143 8.82 2.88 -11.67
CA PHE A 143 9.44 3.40 -10.47
C PHE A 143 10.10 4.77 -10.70
N ALA A 144 10.98 4.87 -11.69
CA ALA A 144 11.68 6.11 -12.00
C ALA A 144 10.71 7.24 -12.43
N ALA A 145 9.77 6.93 -13.33
CA ALA A 145 8.80 7.91 -13.83
C ALA A 145 7.89 8.44 -12.73
N VAL A 146 7.34 7.56 -11.89
CA VAL A 146 6.43 7.97 -10.80
C VAL A 146 7.18 8.71 -9.70
N SER A 147 8.40 8.31 -9.38
CA SER A 147 9.24 9.04 -8.42
C SER A 147 9.57 10.45 -8.92
N ALA A 148 9.85 10.62 -10.21
CA ALA A 148 10.07 11.95 -10.82
C ALA A 148 8.82 12.84 -10.77
N MET A 149 7.62 12.24 -10.69
CA MET A 149 6.33 12.94 -10.55
C MET A 149 5.95 13.22 -9.09
N GLY A 150 6.75 12.81 -8.11
CA GLY A 150 6.49 12.98 -6.69
C GLY A 150 5.93 11.74 -5.96
N GLY A 151 6.01 10.57 -6.58
CA GLY A 151 5.68 9.31 -5.90
C GLY A 151 6.74 8.90 -4.87
N ASP A 152 6.30 8.22 -3.82
CA ASP A 152 7.10 7.96 -2.63
C ASP A 152 7.96 6.71 -2.70
N GLY A 153 7.77 5.87 -3.72
CA GLY A 153 8.60 4.68 -3.87
C GLY A 153 7.94 3.54 -4.64
N VAL A 154 8.55 2.37 -4.52
CA VAL A 154 8.09 1.13 -5.17
C VAL A 154 7.96 0.00 -4.16
N VAL A 155 6.91 -0.80 -4.29
CA VAL A 155 6.74 -2.07 -3.57
C VAL A 155 6.84 -3.22 -4.58
N SER A 156 8.08 -3.53 -4.92
CA SER A 156 8.46 -4.48 -5.96
C SER A 156 8.53 -5.91 -5.46
N GLY A 157 8.08 -6.86 -6.26
CA GLY A 157 8.35 -8.28 -6.05
C GLY A 157 9.83 -8.66 -6.22
N ASN A 158 10.58 -7.91 -7.03
CA ASN A 158 12.00 -8.18 -7.32
C ASN A 158 12.95 -7.55 -6.27
N ALA A 159 12.52 -6.49 -5.59
CA ALA A 159 13.37 -5.77 -4.63
C ALA A 159 13.86 -6.66 -3.47
N GLN A 160 13.12 -7.70 -3.11
CA GLN A 160 13.55 -8.68 -2.11
C GLN A 160 14.75 -9.53 -2.54
N ILE A 161 14.97 -9.69 -3.86
CA ILE A 161 16.07 -10.50 -4.42
C ILE A 161 17.29 -9.62 -4.68
N ILE A 162 17.07 -8.41 -5.20
CA ILE A 162 18.13 -7.47 -5.60
C ILE A 162 17.97 -6.08 -4.95
N PRO A 163 17.86 -5.98 -3.63
CA PRO A 163 17.55 -4.73 -2.93
C PRO A 163 18.59 -3.62 -3.18
N ALA A 164 19.85 -3.98 -3.42
CA ALA A 164 20.92 -3.03 -3.66
C ALA A 164 20.68 -2.18 -4.92
N TYR A 165 20.12 -2.77 -5.99
CA TYR A 165 19.79 -2.05 -7.21
C TYR A 165 18.66 -1.04 -6.98
N TYR A 166 17.58 -1.44 -6.29
CA TYR A 166 16.48 -0.53 -5.97
C TYR A 166 16.92 0.62 -5.07
N LYS A 167 17.81 0.35 -4.11
CA LYS A 167 18.41 1.39 -3.27
C LYS A 167 19.24 2.36 -4.10
N LYS A 168 20.04 1.87 -5.05
CA LYS A 168 20.85 2.73 -5.94
C LYS A 168 19.96 3.58 -6.84
N ILE A 169 18.94 2.98 -7.47
CA ILE A 169 17.95 3.70 -8.27
C ILE A 169 17.29 4.81 -7.42
N TRP A 170 16.83 4.48 -6.22
CA TRP A 170 16.22 5.46 -5.31
C TRP A 170 17.18 6.62 -5.00
N GLN A 171 18.43 6.35 -4.72
CA GLN A 171 19.44 7.39 -4.48
C GLN A 171 19.60 8.32 -5.68
N LEU A 172 19.74 7.76 -6.87
CA LEU A 172 19.86 8.53 -8.11
C LEU A 172 18.63 9.42 -8.37
N LEU A 173 17.44 8.91 -8.08
CA LEU A 173 16.20 9.67 -8.20
C LEU A 173 16.15 10.84 -7.21
N GLN A 174 16.62 10.66 -5.96
CA GLN A 174 16.72 11.75 -4.98
C GLN A 174 17.75 12.82 -5.42
N GLU A 175 18.82 12.41 -6.09
CA GLU A 175 19.85 13.27 -6.68
C GLU A 175 19.38 13.90 -8.02
N LYS A 176 18.19 13.57 -8.50
CA LYS A 176 17.62 13.97 -9.82
C LYS A 176 18.49 13.52 -11.01
N ASN A 177 19.28 12.48 -10.82
CA ASN A 177 20.05 11.83 -11.89
C ASN A 177 19.18 10.78 -12.60
N TYR A 178 18.20 11.26 -13.36
CA TYR A 178 17.19 10.41 -14.02
C TYR A 178 17.77 9.56 -15.14
N GLU A 179 18.85 10.04 -15.80
CA GLU A 179 19.50 9.32 -16.91
C GLU A 179 20.15 8.02 -16.41
N GLU A 180 20.87 8.08 -15.28
CA GLU A 180 21.50 6.89 -14.70
C GLU A 180 20.48 5.98 -13.97
N ALA A 181 19.38 6.56 -13.49
CA ALA A 181 18.34 5.82 -12.80
C ALA A 181 17.44 4.98 -13.71
N ALA A 182 17.35 5.33 -15.01
CA ALA A 182 16.52 4.64 -16.00
C ALA A 182 17.21 3.39 -16.58
#